data_1ecacd4ac6ffc77cbfd5dfe2ac60c980
#
_entry.id   1ecacd4ac6ffc77cbfd5dfe2ac60c980
#
_cell.length_a   1.000
_cell.length_b   1.000
_cell.length_c   1.000
_cell.angle_alpha   90.00
_cell.angle_beta   90.00
_cell.angle_gamma   90.00
#
_symmetry.space_group_name_H-M   'P 1'
#
loop_
_entity.id
_entity.type
_entity.pdbx_description
1 polymer ?
#
loop_
_entity_poly.entity_id
_entity_poly.type
_entity_poly.pdbx_seq_one_letter_code
_entity_poly.pdbx_strand_id
1 'polypeptide(L)'
;MRFVDTHTHLYRESYPDNFEEVARRAIEAGVYKMILGCVNRETLAWLNEAVSLFPNNFFVLIGLHPEDTKADFEDELAQIEAHLDDPNMVGVGEIGLDYYWDRTFEKEQREAFYRQLCWARDRKLPLSLHIRSAYNDAIEILKQFRQGELSGVMHCFSGGIQEAEWAVKHGFAIGVGGTVTFKNSKVQDIVAHVGLDNVVLETDAPYLAPVPHRGKPNESSYIPIIAQKVADIFNVSLQTVADQTTENAYRIFTKLPR
;
A
#
# COMPACT_ATOMS: atom_id res chain seq x y z
N MET A 1 -8.59 20.56 -0.43
CA MET A 1 -7.43 19.68 -0.17
C MET A 1 -7.51 18.50 -1.12
N ARG A 2 -6.38 17.95 -1.52
CA ARG A 2 -6.31 16.75 -2.35
C ARG A 2 -5.48 15.71 -1.64
N PHE A 3 -5.94 14.46 -1.68
CA PHE A 3 -5.27 13.33 -1.07
C PHE A 3 -5.07 12.19 -2.08
N VAL A 4 -4.09 11.36 -1.82
CA VAL A 4 -3.89 10.07 -2.48
C VAL A 4 -4.02 9.00 -1.40
N ASP A 5 -4.84 7.98 -1.64
CA ASP A 5 -4.85 6.73 -0.89
C ASP A 5 -3.90 5.76 -1.61
N THR A 6 -2.72 5.54 -1.05
CA THR A 6 -1.66 4.77 -1.73
C THR A 6 -1.84 3.27 -1.64
N HIS A 7 -2.79 2.79 -0.83
CA HIS A 7 -3.13 1.37 -0.74
C HIS A 7 -4.53 1.14 -0.20
N THR A 8 -5.38 0.49 -1.01
CA THR A 8 -6.75 0.13 -0.63
C THR A 8 -7.23 -1.08 -1.42
N HIS A 9 -8.20 -1.82 -0.88
CA HIS A 9 -8.92 -2.90 -1.58
C HIS A 9 -10.36 -2.45 -1.88
N LEU A 10 -10.51 -1.22 -2.37
CA LEU A 10 -11.78 -0.62 -2.73
C LEU A 10 -12.24 -1.12 -4.12
N TYR A 11 -12.77 -2.32 -4.16
CA TYR A 11 -13.43 -2.93 -5.32
C TYR A 11 -14.75 -3.60 -4.89
N ARG A 12 -15.57 -4.01 -5.86
CA ARG A 12 -16.94 -4.49 -5.62
C ARG A 12 -17.00 -5.68 -4.66
N GLU A 13 -16.04 -6.61 -4.71
CA GLU A 13 -16.00 -7.77 -3.82
C GLU A 13 -15.90 -7.36 -2.34
N SER A 14 -15.16 -6.30 -2.04
CA SER A 14 -15.05 -5.76 -0.68
C SER A 14 -16.29 -4.98 -0.23
N TYR A 15 -17.06 -4.44 -1.19
CA TYR A 15 -18.25 -3.61 -0.93
C TYR A 15 -19.41 -3.99 -1.89
N PRO A 16 -19.96 -5.22 -1.79
CA PRO A 16 -20.85 -5.77 -2.80
C PRO A 16 -22.14 -4.96 -3.00
N ASP A 17 -22.65 -4.35 -1.93
CA ASP A 17 -23.93 -3.64 -1.96
C ASP A 17 -23.80 -2.15 -2.33
N ASN A 18 -22.61 -1.54 -2.17
CA ASN A 18 -22.47 -0.08 -2.21
C ASN A 18 -21.11 0.44 -2.72
N PHE A 19 -20.36 -0.37 -3.48
CA PHE A 19 -19.02 -0.02 -3.99
C PHE A 19 -18.94 1.39 -4.61
N GLU A 20 -19.85 1.71 -5.54
CA GLU A 20 -19.81 3.01 -6.22
C GLU A 20 -20.10 4.18 -5.26
N GLU A 21 -20.95 3.99 -4.25
CA GLU A 21 -21.22 5.02 -3.24
C GLU A 21 -20.00 5.26 -2.37
N VAL A 22 -19.29 4.18 -1.95
CA VAL A 22 -18.04 4.28 -1.18
C VAL A 22 -16.98 5.02 -1.98
N ALA A 23 -16.84 4.70 -3.28
CA ALA A 23 -15.90 5.39 -4.16
C ALA A 23 -16.24 6.89 -4.32
N ARG A 24 -17.52 7.23 -4.50
CA ARG A 24 -17.95 8.66 -4.59
C ARG A 24 -17.70 9.40 -3.27
N ARG A 25 -17.98 8.79 -2.12
CA ARG A 25 -17.68 9.41 -0.81
C ARG A 25 -16.17 9.69 -0.65
N ALA A 26 -15.30 8.80 -1.12
CA ALA A 26 -13.86 9.05 -1.12
C ALA A 26 -13.49 10.29 -1.96
N ILE A 27 -14.01 10.39 -3.18
CA ILE A 27 -13.78 11.52 -4.07
C ILE A 27 -14.32 12.83 -3.45
N GLU A 28 -15.51 12.81 -2.87
CA GLU A 28 -16.14 13.98 -2.18
C GLU A 28 -15.33 14.40 -0.94
N ALA A 29 -14.69 13.45 -0.25
CA ALA A 29 -13.78 13.72 0.86
C ALA A 29 -12.41 14.30 0.41
N GLY A 30 -12.18 14.41 -0.91
CA GLY A 30 -10.95 14.95 -1.47
C GLY A 30 -9.88 13.89 -1.77
N VAL A 31 -10.20 12.59 -1.68
CA VAL A 31 -9.31 11.49 -2.08
C VAL A 31 -9.52 11.23 -3.57
N TYR A 32 -8.75 11.88 -4.38
CA TYR A 32 -8.97 11.88 -5.83
C TYR A 32 -8.16 10.84 -6.60
N LYS A 33 -7.17 10.20 -5.95
CA LYS A 33 -6.42 9.05 -6.46
C LYS A 33 -6.41 7.95 -5.41
N MET A 34 -6.73 6.75 -5.84
CA MET A 34 -6.76 5.54 -5.01
C MET A 34 -6.01 4.44 -5.75
N ILE A 35 -5.01 3.85 -5.09
CA ILE A 35 -4.19 2.78 -5.65
C ILE A 35 -4.67 1.46 -5.07
N LEU A 36 -5.21 0.60 -5.93
CA LEU A 36 -5.83 -0.66 -5.56
C LEU A 36 -4.78 -1.78 -5.51
N GLY A 37 -4.73 -2.53 -4.42
CA GLY A 37 -3.86 -3.68 -4.25
C GLY A 37 -4.39 -4.93 -4.97
N CYS A 38 -3.55 -5.58 -5.79
CA CYS A 38 -3.79 -6.94 -6.27
C CYS A 38 -3.41 -7.94 -5.17
N VAL A 39 -4.21 -8.97 -4.99
CA VAL A 39 -3.98 -10.04 -4.01
C VAL A 39 -3.58 -11.34 -4.71
N ASN A 40 -4.31 -11.70 -5.78
CA ASN A 40 -4.13 -12.90 -6.57
C ASN A 40 -4.72 -12.70 -7.99
N ARG A 41 -4.68 -13.73 -8.84
CA ARG A 41 -5.23 -13.65 -10.21
C ARG A 41 -6.73 -13.34 -10.26
N GLU A 42 -7.52 -13.75 -9.27
CA GLU A 42 -8.96 -13.48 -9.23
C GLU A 42 -9.23 -11.99 -9.05
N THR A 43 -8.39 -11.32 -8.27
CA THR A 43 -8.47 -9.88 -8.01
C THR A 43 -8.32 -9.04 -9.28
N LEU A 44 -7.60 -9.53 -10.30
CA LEU A 44 -7.39 -8.79 -11.56
C LEU A 44 -8.69 -8.37 -12.24
N ALA A 45 -9.72 -9.23 -12.19
CA ALA A 45 -11.03 -8.92 -12.78
C ALA A 45 -11.73 -7.78 -12.00
N TRP A 46 -11.63 -7.78 -10.67
CA TRP A 46 -12.22 -6.75 -9.80
C TRP A 46 -11.53 -5.40 -9.96
N LEU A 47 -10.19 -5.42 -10.10
CA LEU A 47 -9.39 -4.22 -10.38
C LEU A 47 -9.77 -3.58 -11.71
N ASN A 48 -9.92 -4.38 -12.77
CA ASN A 48 -10.33 -3.92 -14.09
C ASN A 48 -11.73 -3.31 -14.07
N GLU A 49 -12.70 -3.92 -13.37
CA GLU A 49 -14.03 -3.36 -13.19
C GLU A 49 -13.96 -1.99 -12.48
N ALA A 50 -13.25 -1.90 -11.35
CA ALA A 50 -13.14 -0.68 -10.58
C ALA A 50 -12.53 0.47 -11.40
N VAL A 51 -11.43 0.20 -12.12
CA VAL A 51 -10.79 1.18 -13.00
C VAL A 51 -11.72 1.59 -14.14
N SER A 52 -12.48 0.67 -14.73
CA SER A 52 -13.42 1.00 -15.82
C SER A 52 -14.52 1.96 -15.38
N LEU A 53 -14.98 1.86 -14.13
CA LEU A 53 -16.01 2.72 -13.54
C LEU A 53 -15.47 4.09 -13.10
N PHE A 54 -14.21 4.15 -12.66
CA PHE A 54 -13.57 5.37 -12.14
C PHE A 54 -12.17 5.56 -12.74
N PRO A 55 -12.01 5.71 -14.08
CA PRO A 55 -10.71 5.65 -14.77
C PRO A 55 -9.76 6.82 -14.42
N ASN A 56 -10.27 7.91 -13.86
CA ASN A 56 -9.46 9.05 -13.44
C ASN A 56 -9.03 8.99 -11.97
N ASN A 57 -9.60 8.06 -11.22
CA ASN A 57 -9.43 7.99 -9.76
C ASN A 57 -8.73 6.71 -9.32
N PHE A 58 -8.94 5.58 -10.01
CA PHE A 58 -8.38 4.29 -9.63
C PHE A 58 -7.20 3.89 -10.49
N PHE A 59 -6.16 3.42 -9.82
CA PHE A 59 -4.93 2.88 -10.39
C PHE A 59 -4.62 1.57 -9.68
N VAL A 60 -3.79 0.73 -10.27
CA VAL A 60 -3.60 -0.63 -9.74
C VAL A 60 -2.13 -0.93 -9.43
N LEU A 61 -1.93 -1.70 -8.40
CA LEU A 61 -0.71 -2.47 -8.15
C LEU A 61 -0.95 -3.89 -8.64
N ILE A 62 0.06 -4.50 -9.25
CA ILE A 62 -0.02 -5.87 -9.75
C ILE A 62 0.98 -6.72 -8.99
N GLY A 63 0.50 -7.78 -8.33
CA GLY A 63 1.33 -8.67 -7.52
C GLY A 63 0.54 -9.80 -6.87
N LEU A 64 1.27 -10.81 -6.36
CA LEU A 64 0.75 -11.91 -5.57
C LEU A 64 1.03 -11.67 -4.10
N HIS A 65 -0.03 -11.58 -3.31
CA HIS A 65 0.03 -11.37 -1.87
C HIS A 65 0.62 -12.58 -1.15
N PRO A 66 1.41 -12.41 -0.09
CA PRO A 66 2.02 -13.53 0.63
C PRO A 66 1.00 -14.52 1.22
N GLU A 67 -0.14 -14.07 1.71
CA GLU A 67 -1.17 -14.96 2.25
C GLU A 67 -1.85 -15.82 1.16
N ASP A 68 -1.83 -15.38 -0.09
CA ASP A 68 -2.34 -16.11 -1.25
C ASP A 68 -1.26 -16.95 -1.96
N THR A 69 -0.01 -16.85 -1.54
CA THR A 69 1.07 -17.70 -2.04
C THR A 69 0.91 -19.12 -1.50
N LYS A 70 0.63 -20.08 -2.38
CA LYS A 70 0.40 -21.50 -2.08
C LYS A 70 1.31 -22.38 -2.93
N ALA A 71 1.05 -23.70 -2.95
CA ALA A 71 1.86 -24.66 -3.71
C ALA A 71 1.87 -24.41 -5.23
N ASP A 72 0.86 -23.75 -5.76
CA ASP A 72 0.68 -23.38 -7.17
C ASP A 72 1.12 -21.95 -7.52
N PHE A 73 1.90 -21.32 -6.64
CA PHE A 73 2.31 -19.92 -6.76
C PHE A 73 3.03 -19.59 -8.08
N GLU A 74 3.69 -20.55 -8.70
CA GLU A 74 4.35 -20.35 -10.00
C GLU A 74 3.35 -20.08 -11.11
N ASP A 75 2.24 -20.81 -11.13
CA ASP A 75 1.15 -20.60 -12.09
C ASP A 75 0.42 -19.27 -11.81
N GLU A 76 0.23 -18.93 -10.53
CA GLU A 76 -0.30 -17.62 -10.12
C GLU A 76 0.60 -16.48 -10.61
N LEU A 77 1.89 -16.54 -10.34
CA LEU A 77 2.85 -15.53 -10.78
C LEU A 77 2.89 -15.37 -12.29
N ALA A 78 2.84 -16.47 -13.05
CA ALA A 78 2.86 -16.41 -14.51
C ALA A 78 1.64 -15.67 -15.09
N GLN A 79 0.47 -15.86 -14.49
CA GLN A 79 -0.75 -15.16 -14.89
C GLN A 79 -0.72 -13.68 -14.49
N ILE A 80 -0.27 -13.37 -13.28
CA ILE A 80 -0.17 -12.00 -12.76
C ILE A 80 0.88 -11.20 -13.55
N GLU A 81 2.03 -11.80 -13.89
CA GLU A 81 3.10 -11.12 -14.63
C GLU A 81 2.64 -10.59 -16.00
N ALA A 82 1.69 -11.27 -16.65
CA ALA A 82 1.14 -10.83 -17.94
C ALA A 82 0.43 -9.46 -17.88
N HIS A 83 0.07 -8.98 -16.67
CA HIS A 83 -0.61 -7.71 -16.43
C HIS A 83 0.32 -6.57 -16.01
N LEU A 84 1.63 -6.79 -15.92
CA LEU A 84 2.59 -5.76 -15.51
C LEU A 84 2.74 -4.59 -16.50
N ASP A 85 2.21 -4.73 -17.70
CA ASP A 85 2.21 -3.68 -18.73
C ASP A 85 0.83 -3.04 -18.92
N ASP A 86 -0.16 -3.34 -18.07
CA ASP A 86 -1.50 -2.75 -18.12
C ASP A 86 -1.43 -1.23 -17.95
N PRO A 87 -2.22 -0.45 -18.69
CA PRO A 87 -2.08 1.01 -18.77
C PRO A 87 -2.36 1.75 -17.44
N ASN A 88 -3.16 1.15 -16.56
CA ASN A 88 -3.50 1.74 -15.26
C ASN A 88 -2.62 1.22 -14.12
N MET A 89 -1.63 0.37 -14.44
CA MET A 89 -0.69 -0.17 -13.46
C MET A 89 0.38 0.88 -13.12
N VAL A 90 0.53 1.15 -11.82
CA VAL A 90 1.43 2.17 -11.30
C VAL A 90 2.58 1.60 -10.46
N GLY A 91 2.55 0.31 -10.12
CA GLY A 91 3.60 -0.34 -9.33
C GLY A 91 3.38 -1.83 -9.17
N VAL A 92 4.34 -2.51 -8.54
CA VAL A 92 4.25 -3.93 -8.18
C VAL A 92 3.79 -4.04 -6.71
N GLY A 93 2.70 -4.76 -6.48
CA GLY A 93 2.09 -4.94 -5.17
C GLY A 93 0.65 -5.47 -5.26
N GLU A 94 0.13 -5.99 -4.20
CA GLU A 94 0.73 -6.10 -2.89
C GLU A 94 1.61 -7.36 -2.82
N ILE A 95 2.86 -7.22 -2.42
CA ILE A 95 3.82 -8.33 -2.36
C ILE A 95 4.60 -8.29 -1.04
N GLY A 96 5.17 -9.40 -0.63
CA GLY A 96 5.97 -9.39 0.58
C GLY A 96 5.99 -10.72 1.32
N LEU A 97 6.01 -10.65 2.66
CA LEU A 97 6.04 -11.80 3.56
C LEU A 97 5.05 -11.62 4.72
N ASP A 98 4.23 -12.64 4.97
CA ASP A 98 3.37 -12.71 6.16
C ASP A 98 3.62 -14.02 6.91
N TYR A 99 4.16 -13.93 8.13
CA TYR A 99 4.41 -15.07 9.02
C TYR A 99 3.48 -15.07 10.24
N TYR A 100 2.43 -14.24 10.20
CA TYR A 100 1.51 -14.11 11.32
C TYR A 100 0.42 -15.20 11.31
N TRP A 101 -0.21 -15.43 10.15
CA TRP A 101 -1.33 -16.35 10.04
C TRP A 101 -0.90 -17.77 9.76
N ASP A 102 -0.11 -18.01 8.72
CA ASP A 102 0.30 -19.33 8.27
C ASP A 102 1.74 -19.30 7.70
N ARG A 103 2.56 -20.23 8.14
CA ARG A 103 3.95 -20.40 7.68
C ARG A 103 4.15 -21.64 6.83
N THR A 104 3.07 -22.33 6.45
CA THR A 104 3.16 -23.57 5.66
C THR A 104 3.91 -23.35 4.35
N PHE A 105 3.70 -22.20 3.71
CA PHE A 105 4.29 -21.83 2.42
C PHE A 105 5.37 -20.74 2.55
N GLU A 106 6.11 -20.72 3.64
CA GLU A 106 7.14 -19.70 3.90
C GLU A 106 8.21 -19.66 2.80
N LYS A 107 8.62 -20.83 2.27
CA LYS A 107 9.62 -20.91 1.19
C LYS A 107 9.07 -20.35 -0.11
N GLU A 108 7.85 -20.70 -0.43
CA GLU A 108 7.12 -20.21 -1.60
C GLU A 108 6.89 -18.69 -1.52
N GLN A 109 6.53 -18.16 -0.35
CA GLN A 109 6.43 -16.72 -0.11
C GLN A 109 7.76 -16.01 -0.39
N ARG A 110 8.88 -16.54 0.13
CA ARG A 110 10.22 -15.96 -0.08
C ARG A 110 10.61 -15.96 -1.55
N GLU A 111 10.34 -17.06 -2.27
CA GLU A 111 10.62 -17.19 -3.70
C GLU A 111 9.72 -16.26 -4.53
N ALA A 112 8.42 -16.24 -4.26
CA ALA A 112 7.47 -15.36 -4.92
C ALA A 112 7.83 -13.88 -4.69
N PHE A 113 8.20 -13.51 -3.47
CA PHE A 113 8.64 -12.16 -3.14
C PHE A 113 9.87 -11.77 -3.95
N TYR A 114 10.92 -12.60 -3.94
CA TYR A 114 12.14 -12.33 -4.70
C TYR A 114 11.88 -12.15 -6.21
N ARG A 115 11.08 -13.02 -6.82
CA ARG A 115 10.73 -12.93 -8.26
C ARG A 115 10.00 -11.64 -8.58
N GLN A 116 9.07 -11.23 -7.74
CA GLN A 116 8.32 -9.99 -7.92
C GLN A 116 9.18 -8.72 -7.68
N LEU A 117 10.17 -8.78 -6.81
CA LEU A 117 11.19 -7.73 -6.69
C LEU A 117 12.03 -7.61 -7.98
N CYS A 118 12.34 -8.74 -8.64
CA CYS A 118 12.98 -8.72 -9.96
C CYS A 118 12.11 -8.03 -11.02
N TRP A 119 10.80 -8.28 -11.02
CA TRP A 119 9.88 -7.57 -11.93
C TRP A 119 9.92 -6.06 -11.74
N ALA A 120 9.88 -5.61 -10.49
CA ALA A 120 9.94 -4.19 -10.16
C ALA A 120 11.25 -3.55 -10.59
N ARG A 121 12.39 -4.19 -10.28
CA ARG A 121 13.73 -3.74 -10.69
C ARG A 121 13.83 -3.61 -12.21
N ASP A 122 13.48 -4.67 -12.94
CA ASP A 122 13.68 -4.74 -14.39
C ASP A 122 12.81 -3.74 -15.16
N ARG A 123 11.63 -3.42 -14.62
CA ARG A 123 10.70 -2.44 -15.18
C ARG A 123 10.78 -1.05 -14.53
N LYS A 124 11.64 -0.88 -13.53
CA LYS A 124 11.79 0.36 -12.73
C LYS A 124 10.46 0.83 -12.13
N LEU A 125 9.73 -0.11 -11.56
CA LEU A 125 8.42 0.13 -10.94
C LEU A 125 8.56 0.26 -9.42
N PRO A 126 7.78 1.15 -8.78
CA PRO A 126 7.72 1.20 -7.33
C PRO A 126 6.99 -0.01 -6.75
N LEU A 127 7.25 -0.26 -5.49
CA LEU A 127 6.73 -1.38 -4.73
C LEU A 127 5.69 -0.94 -3.69
N SER A 128 4.68 -1.78 -3.43
CA SER A 128 3.90 -1.76 -2.20
C SER A 128 4.14 -3.06 -1.46
N LEU A 129 4.82 -2.97 -0.31
CA LEU A 129 5.34 -4.11 0.44
C LEU A 129 4.48 -4.41 1.67
N HIS A 130 3.92 -5.62 1.71
CA HIS A 130 3.31 -6.20 2.89
C HIS A 130 4.35 -6.96 3.71
N ILE A 131 4.62 -6.54 4.93
CA ILE A 131 5.56 -7.23 5.82
C ILE A 131 4.92 -7.37 7.20
N ARG A 132 4.57 -8.61 7.57
CA ARG A 132 3.96 -8.90 8.87
C ARG A 132 4.68 -10.04 9.56
N SER A 133 5.22 -9.75 10.75
CA SER A 133 6.03 -10.71 11.54
C SER A 133 7.24 -11.30 10.78
N ALA A 134 7.73 -10.62 9.72
CA ALA A 134 8.74 -11.11 8.78
C ALA A 134 9.81 -10.07 8.39
N TYR A 135 9.97 -8.97 9.14
CA TYR A 135 10.86 -7.85 8.75
C TYR A 135 12.31 -8.28 8.51
N ASN A 136 12.87 -9.16 9.37
CA ASN A 136 14.25 -9.61 9.22
C ASN A 136 14.48 -10.32 7.89
N ASP A 137 13.60 -11.24 7.53
CA ASP A 137 13.70 -12.03 6.30
C ASP A 137 13.42 -11.15 5.07
N ALA A 138 12.44 -10.25 5.15
CA ALA A 138 12.15 -9.31 4.07
C ALA A 138 13.35 -8.39 3.80
N ILE A 139 13.97 -7.83 4.83
CA ILE A 139 15.16 -6.98 4.72
C ILE A 139 16.35 -7.79 4.18
N GLU A 140 16.51 -9.05 4.57
CA GLU A 140 17.56 -9.93 4.03
C GLU A 140 17.40 -10.14 2.52
N ILE A 141 16.18 -10.35 2.06
CA ILE A 141 15.90 -10.49 0.63
C ILE A 141 16.13 -9.16 -0.10
N LEU A 142 15.63 -8.04 0.42
CA LEU A 142 15.81 -6.71 -0.16
C LEU A 142 17.29 -6.29 -0.26
N LYS A 143 18.15 -6.73 0.67
CA LYS A 143 19.60 -6.49 0.64
C LYS A 143 20.34 -7.18 -0.52
N GLN A 144 19.71 -8.13 -1.21
CA GLN A 144 20.30 -8.76 -2.39
C GLN A 144 20.27 -7.81 -3.61
N PHE A 145 19.50 -6.73 -3.55
CA PHE A 145 19.44 -5.69 -4.58
C PHE A 145 20.35 -4.51 -4.20
N ARG A 146 20.93 -3.85 -5.20
CA ARG A 146 21.77 -2.68 -4.96
C ARG A 146 20.91 -1.51 -4.48
N GLN A 147 21.52 -0.65 -3.68
CA GLN A 147 20.85 0.57 -3.23
C GLN A 147 20.39 1.42 -4.43
N GLY A 148 19.11 1.80 -4.45
CA GLY A 148 18.49 2.57 -5.53
C GLY A 148 17.90 1.74 -6.68
N GLU A 149 18.07 0.41 -6.70
CA GLU A 149 17.40 -0.44 -7.69
C GLU A 149 15.92 -0.66 -7.37
N LEU A 150 15.56 -0.61 -6.08
CA LEU A 150 14.19 -0.75 -5.59
C LEU A 150 13.80 0.50 -4.79
N SER A 151 12.53 0.87 -4.90
CA SER A 151 11.89 1.92 -4.09
C SER A 151 10.39 1.64 -3.97
N GLY A 152 9.71 2.31 -3.06
CA GLY A 152 8.27 2.10 -2.90
C GLY A 152 7.75 2.51 -1.54
N VAL A 153 6.76 1.76 -1.07
CA VAL A 153 6.09 1.96 0.21
C VAL A 153 6.17 0.67 1.02
N MET A 154 6.57 0.77 2.27
CA MET A 154 6.28 -0.25 3.27
C MET A 154 4.85 0.00 3.75
N HIS A 155 3.92 -0.70 3.11
CA HIS A 155 2.48 -0.58 3.34
C HIS A 155 2.13 -1.03 4.76
N CYS A 156 1.12 -0.40 5.35
CA CYS A 156 0.59 -0.71 6.67
C CYS A 156 1.68 -0.96 7.73
N PHE A 157 2.65 -0.04 7.77
CA PHE A 157 3.89 -0.25 8.51
C PHE A 157 3.66 -0.64 9.97
N SER A 158 4.20 -1.80 10.34
CA SER A 158 4.06 -2.40 11.67
C SER A 158 5.41 -2.74 12.35
N GLY A 159 6.53 -2.36 11.71
CA GLY A 159 7.88 -2.54 12.23
C GLY A 159 8.23 -1.59 13.36
N GLY A 160 9.47 -1.66 13.82
CA GLY A 160 10.03 -0.72 14.80
C GLY A 160 10.79 0.44 14.14
N ILE A 161 11.41 1.28 14.97
CA ILE A 161 12.17 2.45 14.51
C ILE A 161 13.36 2.03 13.64
N GLN A 162 14.05 0.93 13.96
CA GLN A 162 15.21 0.47 13.19
C GLN A 162 14.82 0.03 11.78
N GLU A 163 13.69 -0.68 11.63
CA GLU A 163 13.15 -1.07 10.34
C GLU A 163 12.67 0.15 9.53
N ALA A 164 12.08 1.14 10.19
CA ALA A 164 11.68 2.38 9.55
C ALA A 164 12.87 3.21 9.05
N GLU A 165 13.93 3.34 9.84
CA GLU A 165 15.18 3.98 9.44
C GLU A 165 15.83 3.26 8.26
N TRP A 166 15.84 1.92 8.30
CA TRP A 166 16.35 1.12 7.20
C TRP A 166 15.54 1.36 5.92
N ALA A 167 14.22 1.35 6.01
CA ALA A 167 13.31 1.58 4.90
C ALA A 167 13.58 2.94 4.23
N VAL A 168 13.56 4.02 5.00
CA VAL A 168 13.80 5.38 4.50
C VAL A 168 15.18 5.51 3.85
N LYS A 169 16.22 4.97 4.49
CA LYS A 169 17.58 4.97 3.93
C LYS A 169 17.68 4.25 2.59
N HIS A 170 16.82 3.27 2.34
CA HIS A 170 16.85 2.46 1.12
C HIS A 170 15.78 2.87 0.08
N GLY A 171 15.16 4.04 0.26
CA GLY A 171 14.23 4.60 -0.74
C GLY A 171 12.77 4.16 -0.58
N PHE A 172 12.40 3.64 0.59
CA PHE A 172 11.02 3.28 0.89
C PHE A 172 10.37 4.33 1.81
N ALA A 173 9.16 4.73 1.48
CA ALA A 173 8.32 5.50 2.37
C ALA A 173 7.54 4.58 3.33
N ILE A 174 7.04 5.19 4.40
CA ILE A 174 6.21 4.55 5.40
C ILE A 174 4.74 4.80 5.07
N GLY A 175 4.00 3.73 4.81
CA GLY A 175 2.55 3.76 4.65
C GLY A 175 1.85 3.91 6.01
N VAL A 176 1.03 4.94 6.13
CA VAL A 176 0.36 5.30 7.37
C VAL A 176 -1.14 5.25 7.19
N GLY A 177 -1.75 4.24 7.80
CA GLY A 177 -3.19 3.98 7.76
C GLY A 177 -3.90 4.31 9.08
N GLY A 178 -5.13 3.81 9.21
CA GLY A 178 -6.04 4.07 10.35
C GLY A 178 -5.45 3.77 11.71
N THR A 179 -4.48 2.86 11.80
CA THR A 179 -3.79 2.46 13.04
C THR A 179 -3.07 3.62 13.74
N VAL A 180 -2.69 4.68 13.04
CA VAL A 180 -2.07 5.87 13.62
C VAL A 180 -2.99 6.58 14.61
N THR A 181 -4.31 6.42 14.47
CA THR A 181 -5.32 7.01 15.36
C THR A 181 -5.54 6.21 16.65
N PHE A 182 -4.99 4.99 16.76
CA PHE A 182 -5.20 4.16 17.93
C PHE A 182 -4.37 4.64 19.12
N LYS A 183 -4.99 4.62 20.32
CA LYS A 183 -4.41 5.20 21.55
C LYS A 183 -3.00 4.67 21.89
N ASN A 184 -2.73 3.41 21.63
CA ASN A 184 -1.47 2.74 21.97
C ASN A 184 -0.65 2.36 20.74
N SER A 185 -0.87 3.05 19.61
CA SER A 185 -0.16 2.76 18.38
C SER A 185 1.28 3.28 18.43
N LYS A 186 2.22 2.37 18.19
CA LYS A 186 3.64 2.74 18.01
C LYS A 186 3.90 3.50 16.71
N VAL A 187 2.94 3.47 15.77
CA VAL A 187 3.05 4.17 14.48
C VAL A 187 3.21 5.68 14.67
N GLN A 188 2.62 6.25 15.73
CA GLN A 188 2.76 7.69 16.01
C GLN A 188 4.22 8.09 16.25
N ASP A 189 4.95 7.31 17.07
CA ASP A 189 6.37 7.56 17.35
C ASP A 189 7.24 7.36 16.10
N ILE A 190 6.90 6.36 15.29
CA ILE A 190 7.59 6.05 14.02
C ILE A 190 7.40 7.20 13.03
N VAL A 191 6.17 7.68 12.84
CA VAL A 191 5.84 8.81 11.97
C VAL A 191 6.62 10.06 12.40
N ALA A 192 6.61 10.39 13.70
CA ALA A 192 7.37 11.52 14.24
C ALA A 192 8.88 11.39 13.98
N HIS A 193 9.41 10.15 14.04
CA HIS A 193 10.85 9.88 13.88
C HIS A 193 11.31 9.98 12.43
N VAL A 194 10.55 9.41 11.47
CA VAL A 194 10.96 9.36 10.05
C VAL A 194 10.77 10.68 9.31
N GLY A 195 9.93 11.58 9.84
CA GLY A 195 9.63 12.88 9.21
C GLY A 195 8.57 12.79 8.10
N LEU A 196 7.85 13.88 7.90
CA LEU A 196 6.70 13.96 6.98
C LEU A 196 7.08 13.68 5.51
N ASP A 197 8.33 13.97 5.11
CA ASP A 197 8.83 13.74 3.76
C ASP A 197 8.92 12.24 3.38
N ASN A 198 8.86 11.36 4.38
CA ASN A 198 8.97 9.91 4.21
C ASN A 198 7.65 9.17 4.49
N VAL A 199 6.53 9.90 4.58
CA VAL A 199 5.22 9.36 4.88
C VAL A 199 4.29 9.46 3.67
N VAL A 200 3.53 8.41 3.41
CA VAL A 200 2.35 8.42 2.53
C VAL A 200 1.12 7.99 3.32
N LEU A 201 -0.05 8.41 2.87
CA LEU A 201 -1.33 8.04 3.50
C LEU A 201 -1.98 6.91 2.74
N GLU A 202 -2.61 6.02 3.48
CA GLU A 202 -3.34 4.88 2.96
C GLU A 202 -4.49 4.51 3.88
N THR A 203 -5.38 3.65 3.42
CA THR A 203 -6.44 3.12 4.28
C THR A 203 -6.33 1.64 4.58
N ASP A 204 -5.85 0.86 3.62
CA ASP A 204 -5.99 -0.59 3.63
C ASP A 204 -7.46 -1.04 3.75
N ALA A 205 -8.36 -0.20 3.20
CA ALA A 205 -9.80 -0.46 3.28
C ALA A 205 -10.19 -1.75 2.52
N PRO A 206 -11.02 -2.61 3.09
CA PRO A 206 -11.98 -2.39 4.19
C PRO A 206 -11.43 -2.64 5.60
N TYR A 207 -10.13 -2.84 5.77
CA TYR A 207 -9.51 -3.19 7.04
C TYR A 207 -9.09 -1.94 7.83
N LEU A 208 -8.79 -2.11 9.12
CA LEU A 208 -8.07 -1.15 9.99
C LEU A 208 -8.68 0.26 10.06
N ALA A 209 -10.01 0.38 10.10
CA ALA A 209 -10.70 1.67 10.18
C ALA A 209 -10.16 2.56 11.32
N PRO A 210 -9.95 3.89 11.07
CA PRO A 210 -9.49 4.82 12.08
C PRO A 210 -10.54 5.06 13.17
N VAL A 211 -10.13 5.57 14.33
CA VAL A 211 -11.05 6.13 15.32
C VAL A 211 -11.68 7.41 14.73
N PRO A 212 -13.02 7.61 14.83
CA PRO A 212 -14.00 6.87 15.66
C PRO A 212 -14.68 5.67 14.97
N HIS A 213 -14.27 5.30 13.76
CA HIS A 213 -14.95 4.26 12.96
C HIS A 213 -14.45 2.84 13.24
N ARG A 214 -13.56 2.65 14.20
CA ARG A 214 -13.01 1.34 14.56
C ARG A 214 -14.10 0.28 14.79
N GLY A 215 -13.92 -0.91 14.19
CA GLY A 215 -14.90 -2.01 14.25
C GLY A 215 -15.98 -1.95 13.16
N LYS A 216 -15.92 -0.97 12.28
CA LYS A 216 -16.72 -0.89 11.05
C LYS A 216 -15.81 -1.09 9.84
N PRO A 217 -16.36 -1.40 8.65
CA PRO A 217 -15.58 -1.35 7.42
C PRO A 217 -14.88 -0.01 7.26
N ASN A 218 -13.60 -0.04 6.88
CA ASN A 218 -12.83 1.15 6.55
C ASN A 218 -13.23 1.65 5.15
N GLU A 219 -12.95 2.90 4.84
CA GLU A 219 -13.20 3.51 3.54
C GLU A 219 -12.08 4.51 3.22
N SER A 220 -11.75 4.66 1.94
CA SER A 220 -10.81 5.71 1.48
C SER A 220 -11.26 7.12 1.87
N SER A 221 -12.56 7.34 2.07
CA SER A 221 -13.11 8.60 2.59
C SER A 221 -12.59 8.99 3.99
N TYR A 222 -11.94 8.06 4.71
CA TYR A 222 -11.34 8.32 6.03
C TYR A 222 -9.90 8.82 5.99
N ILE A 223 -9.27 8.95 4.81
CA ILE A 223 -7.93 9.55 4.67
C ILE A 223 -7.80 10.91 5.38
N PRO A 224 -8.78 11.84 5.32
CA PRO A 224 -8.67 13.10 6.04
C PRO A 224 -8.55 12.94 7.57
N ILE A 225 -9.15 11.89 8.15
CA ILE A 225 -9.04 11.57 9.59
C ILE A 225 -7.62 11.13 9.92
N ILE A 226 -7.03 10.28 9.09
CA ILE A 226 -5.65 9.81 9.22
C ILE A 226 -4.69 10.99 9.07
N ALA A 227 -4.90 11.81 8.04
CA ALA A 227 -4.12 13.02 7.77
C ALA A 227 -4.16 14.03 8.94
N GLN A 228 -5.34 14.22 9.55
CA GLN A 228 -5.47 15.10 10.73
C GLN A 228 -4.62 14.59 11.88
N LYS A 229 -4.61 13.27 12.14
CA LYS A 229 -3.76 12.71 13.19
C LYS A 229 -2.27 12.90 12.89
N VAL A 230 -1.86 12.78 11.63
CA VAL A 230 -0.47 13.07 11.22
C VAL A 230 -0.16 14.56 11.41
N ALA A 231 -1.09 15.46 11.07
CA ALA A 231 -0.94 16.90 11.31
C ALA A 231 -0.74 17.24 12.80
N ASP A 232 -1.50 16.57 13.68
CA ASP A 232 -1.36 16.72 15.13
C ASP A 232 0.02 16.24 15.62
N ILE A 233 0.57 15.14 15.08
CA ILE A 233 1.90 14.62 15.44
C ILE A 233 3.00 15.63 15.09
N PHE A 234 2.93 16.26 13.92
CA PHE A 234 3.94 17.23 13.46
C PHE A 234 3.65 18.67 13.88
N ASN A 235 2.49 18.93 14.50
CA ASN A 235 2.01 20.28 14.83
C ASN A 235 2.01 21.22 13.59
N VAL A 236 1.47 20.73 12.48
CA VAL A 236 1.32 21.46 11.22
C VAL A 236 -0.15 21.49 10.79
N SER A 237 -0.46 22.26 9.75
CA SER A 237 -1.82 22.29 9.20
C SER A 237 -2.17 20.99 8.44
N LEU A 238 -3.45 20.63 8.42
CA LEU A 238 -3.96 19.53 7.60
C LEU A 238 -3.60 19.72 6.11
N GLN A 239 -3.62 20.98 5.62
CA GLN A 239 -3.21 21.30 4.25
C GLN A 239 -1.74 20.93 4.00
N THR A 240 -0.85 21.23 4.95
CA THR A 240 0.58 20.87 4.85
C THR A 240 0.76 19.36 4.72
N VAL A 241 0.03 18.56 5.52
CA VAL A 241 0.07 17.10 5.41
C VAL A 241 -0.49 16.63 4.07
N ALA A 242 -1.65 17.16 3.65
CA ALA A 242 -2.25 16.80 2.37
C ALA A 242 -1.29 17.04 1.20
N ASP A 243 -0.66 18.22 1.15
CA ASP A 243 0.26 18.59 0.08
C ASP A 243 1.52 17.71 0.10
N GLN A 244 2.16 17.57 1.26
CA GLN A 244 3.41 16.81 1.38
C GLN A 244 3.22 15.33 1.08
N THR A 245 2.20 14.69 1.65
CA THR A 245 1.97 13.25 1.44
C THR A 245 1.51 12.93 0.01
N THR A 246 0.79 13.86 -0.61
CA THR A 246 0.43 13.75 -2.03
C THR A 246 1.66 13.86 -2.93
N GLU A 247 2.57 14.82 -2.69
CA GLU A 247 3.83 14.91 -3.42
C GLU A 247 4.73 13.68 -3.19
N ASN A 248 4.76 13.14 -1.97
CA ASN A 248 5.46 11.88 -1.68
C ASN A 248 4.89 10.73 -2.52
N ALA A 249 3.56 10.62 -2.62
CA ALA A 249 2.92 9.59 -3.44
C ALA A 249 3.30 9.72 -4.93
N TYR A 250 3.29 10.93 -5.49
CA TYR A 250 3.72 11.17 -6.88
C TYR A 250 5.21 10.95 -7.12
N ARG A 251 6.05 11.25 -6.12
CA ARG A 251 7.49 10.97 -6.18
C ARG A 251 7.75 9.47 -6.27
N ILE A 252 6.96 8.65 -5.59
CA ILE A 252 7.11 7.19 -5.55
C ILE A 252 6.43 6.58 -6.77
N PHE A 253 5.15 6.82 -6.96
CA PHE A 253 4.34 6.25 -8.05
C PHE A 253 4.40 7.15 -9.29
N THR A 254 5.54 7.13 -9.98
CA THR A 254 5.83 8.03 -11.10
C THR A 254 4.92 7.88 -12.30
N LYS A 255 4.22 6.75 -12.43
CA LYS A 255 3.18 6.52 -13.45
C LYS A 255 1.81 7.06 -13.04
N LEU A 256 1.63 7.49 -11.78
CA LEU A 256 0.36 8.06 -11.32
C LEU A 256 0.17 9.45 -11.95
N PRO A 257 -0.91 9.71 -12.72
CA PRO A 257 -1.12 11.00 -13.35
C PRO A 257 -1.51 12.06 -12.31
N ARG A 258 -0.96 13.26 -12.44
CA ARG A 258 -1.23 14.41 -11.55
C ARG A 258 -2.61 15.03 -11.72
#